data_227f89d45ee98a8334f5f8359e42dabe
#
_entry.id   227f89d45ee98a8334f5f8359e42dabe
#
_cell.length_a   1.000
_cell.length_b   1.000
_cell.length_c   1.000
_cell.angle_alpha   90.00
_cell.angle_beta   90.00
_cell.angle_gamma   90.00
#
_symmetry.space_group_name_H-M   'P 1'
#
loop_
_entity.id
_entity.type
_entity.pdbx_description
1 polymer ?
#
loop_
_entity_poly.entity_id
_entity_poly.type
_entity_poly.pdbx_seq_one_letter_code
_entity_poly.pdbx_strand_id
1 'polypeptide(L)'
;MPAYWISRCIINDPVAYKRYTDQVPGIIARYNAKVLARGGKYQIMEGPETFHRFVVLEFPTMEAAVACFQSPEYTAAASHRRHGGGIVENVIVEGGETTI
;
A
#
# COMPACT_ATOMS: atom_id res chain seq x y z
N MET A 1 11.87 -1.21 15.55
CA MET A 1 10.41 -1.01 15.58
C MET A 1 9.84 -1.28 14.21
N PRO A 2 8.83 -2.15 14.08
CA PRO A 2 8.18 -2.35 12.80
C PRO A 2 7.44 -1.09 12.35
N ALA A 3 7.18 -1.01 11.07
CA ALA A 3 6.39 0.08 10.50
C ALA A 3 5.31 -0.50 9.61
N TYR A 4 4.22 0.21 9.48
CA TYR A 4 3.05 -0.25 8.73
C TYR A 4 2.75 0.72 7.60
N TRP A 5 2.63 0.17 6.42
CA TRP A 5 2.21 0.90 5.23
C TRP A 5 0.73 0.60 5.05
N ILE A 6 -0.09 1.62 5.22
CA ILE A 6 -1.54 1.51 5.19
C ILE A 6 -2.06 2.25 3.96
N SER A 7 -2.83 1.54 3.14
CA SER A 7 -3.35 2.07 1.88
C SER A 7 -4.87 1.97 1.82
N ARG A 8 -5.49 2.96 1.19
CA ARG A 8 -6.88 2.85 0.75
C ARG A 8 -6.98 3.25 -0.71
N CYS A 9 -7.81 2.55 -1.47
CA CYS A 9 -7.76 2.61 -2.92
C CYS A 9 -9.14 2.70 -3.56
N ILE A 10 -9.16 3.41 -4.69
CA ILE A 10 -10.29 3.40 -5.63
C ILE A 10 -9.72 2.87 -6.94
N ILE A 11 -10.26 1.75 -7.43
CA ILE A 11 -9.83 1.17 -8.71
C ILE A 11 -10.72 1.73 -9.80
N ASN A 12 -10.13 2.51 -10.72
CA ASN A 12 -10.85 3.11 -11.84
C ASN A 12 -10.76 2.25 -13.11
N ASP A 13 -9.60 1.65 -13.33
CA ASP A 13 -9.35 0.77 -14.47
C ASP A 13 -8.74 -0.54 -13.94
N PRO A 14 -9.55 -1.61 -13.82
CA PRO A 14 -9.05 -2.86 -13.26
C PRO A 14 -7.90 -3.49 -14.04
N VAL A 15 -7.85 -3.31 -15.35
CA VAL A 15 -6.78 -3.86 -16.19
C VAL A 15 -5.45 -3.17 -15.89
N ALA A 16 -5.45 -1.84 -15.90
CA ALA A 16 -4.25 -1.06 -15.59
C ALA A 16 -3.82 -1.26 -14.13
N TYR A 17 -4.79 -1.30 -13.21
CA TYR A 17 -4.50 -1.51 -11.80
C TYR A 17 -3.88 -2.89 -11.55
N LYS A 18 -4.32 -3.90 -12.28
CA LYS A 18 -3.76 -5.25 -12.17
C LYS A 18 -2.28 -5.29 -12.57
N ARG A 19 -1.87 -4.49 -13.53
CA ARG A 19 -0.44 -4.39 -13.90
C ARG A 19 0.40 -3.91 -12.73
N TYR A 20 -0.16 -3.03 -11.92
CA TYR A 20 0.47 -2.57 -10.68
C TYR A 20 0.49 -3.69 -9.64
N THR A 21 -0.65 -4.29 -9.33
CA THR A 21 -0.74 -5.30 -8.29
C THR A 21 0.04 -6.58 -8.60
N ASP A 22 0.22 -6.90 -9.87
CA ASP A 22 1.01 -8.09 -10.25
C ASP A 22 2.49 -7.93 -9.91
N GLN A 23 3.00 -6.70 -9.87
CA GLN A 23 4.41 -6.44 -9.61
C GLN A 23 4.73 -6.22 -8.14
N VAL A 24 3.77 -5.76 -7.36
CA VAL A 24 4.00 -5.33 -5.98
C VAL A 24 4.52 -6.44 -5.06
N PRO A 25 3.98 -7.68 -5.07
CA PRO A 25 4.46 -8.72 -4.15
C PRO A 25 5.95 -8.97 -4.25
N GLY A 26 6.50 -9.04 -5.45
CA GLY A 26 7.93 -9.23 -5.65
C GLY A 26 8.76 -8.05 -5.15
N ILE A 27 8.25 -6.84 -5.32
CA ILE A 27 8.95 -5.63 -4.91
C ILE A 27 9.01 -5.54 -3.38
N ILE A 28 7.87 -5.66 -2.72
CA ILE A 28 7.81 -5.50 -1.26
C ILE A 28 8.56 -6.62 -0.54
N ALA A 29 8.63 -7.81 -1.13
CA ALA A 29 9.37 -8.94 -0.56
C ALA A 29 10.87 -8.62 -0.44
N ARG A 30 11.41 -7.83 -1.35
CA ARG A 30 12.82 -7.42 -1.30
C ARG A 30 13.14 -6.55 -0.09
N TYR A 31 12.11 -5.93 0.49
CA TYR A 31 12.25 -5.07 1.66
C TYR A 31 11.73 -5.75 2.92
N ASN A 32 11.57 -7.10 2.86
CA ASN A 32 11.13 -7.94 3.97
C ASN A 32 9.75 -7.57 4.50
N ALA A 33 8.86 -7.12 3.62
CA ALA A 33 7.50 -6.80 3.98
C ALA A 33 6.68 -8.07 4.21
N LYS A 34 5.72 -7.94 5.12
CA LYS A 34 4.73 -8.97 5.40
C LYS A 34 3.36 -8.38 5.08
N VAL A 35 2.56 -9.10 4.28
CA VAL A 35 1.18 -8.69 4.00
C VAL A 35 0.31 -9.07 5.18
N LEU A 36 -0.30 -8.08 5.82
CA LEU A 36 -1.23 -8.31 6.93
C LEU A 36 -2.68 -8.33 6.46
N ALA A 37 -3.02 -7.46 5.50
CA ALA A 37 -4.34 -7.43 4.88
C ALA A 37 -4.18 -6.89 3.46
N ARG A 38 -4.87 -7.51 2.51
CA ARG A 38 -4.82 -7.06 1.11
C ARG A 38 -6.08 -7.47 0.38
N GLY A 39 -6.97 -6.49 0.16
CA GLY A 39 -8.18 -6.70 -0.63
C GLY A 39 -9.22 -7.60 0.00
N GLY A 40 -9.15 -7.81 1.30
CA GLY A 40 -10.14 -8.61 2.01
C GLY A 40 -11.42 -7.84 2.30
N LYS A 41 -12.33 -8.52 2.99
CA LYS A 41 -13.59 -7.92 3.44
C LYS A 41 -13.30 -6.73 4.35
N TYR A 42 -14.07 -5.66 4.20
CA TYR A 42 -13.88 -4.46 5.00
C TYR A 42 -15.24 -3.89 5.42
N GLN A 43 -15.22 -3.03 6.41
CA GLN A 43 -16.42 -2.32 6.86
C GLN A 43 -15.99 -0.91 7.24
N ILE A 44 -16.54 0.09 6.55
CA ILE A 44 -16.24 1.49 6.83
C ILE A 44 -17.15 1.92 8.00
N MET A 45 -16.51 2.22 9.12
CA MET A 45 -17.26 2.66 10.30
C MET A 45 -17.56 4.14 10.24
N GLU A 46 -16.63 4.91 9.66
CA GLU A 46 -16.73 6.35 9.56
C GLU A 46 -15.84 6.84 8.43
N GLY A 47 -16.33 7.71 7.57
CA GLY A 47 -15.57 8.30 6.49
C GLY A 47 -16.19 8.07 5.12
N PRO A 48 -15.49 8.48 4.05
CA PRO A 48 -16.03 8.37 2.69
C PRO A 48 -16.17 6.91 2.25
N GLU A 49 -17.24 6.62 1.54
CA GLU A 49 -17.55 5.28 1.05
C GLU A 49 -16.96 5.01 -0.35
N THR A 50 -16.22 5.97 -0.89
CA THR A 50 -15.64 5.84 -2.24
C THR A 50 -14.47 4.87 -2.29
N PHE A 51 -13.71 4.72 -1.20
CA PHE A 51 -12.62 3.77 -1.15
C PHE A 51 -13.16 2.37 -0.95
N HIS A 52 -12.70 1.42 -1.76
CA HIS A 52 -13.23 0.06 -1.75
C HIS A 52 -12.16 -1.02 -1.70
N ARG A 53 -10.90 -0.64 -1.48
CA ARG A 53 -9.83 -1.60 -1.30
C ARG A 53 -8.85 -1.07 -0.26
N PHE A 54 -8.48 -1.94 0.68
CA PHE A 54 -7.63 -1.58 1.82
C PHE A 54 -6.49 -2.58 1.93
N VAL A 55 -5.28 -2.06 2.17
CA VAL A 55 -4.07 -2.88 2.27
C VAL A 55 -3.28 -2.45 3.50
N VAL A 56 -2.78 -3.42 4.24
CA VAL A 56 -1.88 -3.17 5.37
C VAL A 56 -0.67 -4.08 5.21
N LEU A 57 0.51 -3.47 5.16
CA LEU A 57 1.79 -4.15 5.06
C LEU A 57 2.62 -3.83 6.30
N GLU A 58 3.41 -4.81 6.76
CA GLU A 58 4.35 -4.59 7.85
C GLU A 58 5.77 -4.68 7.30
N PHE A 59 6.61 -3.71 7.66
CA PHE A 59 8.03 -3.70 7.32
C PHE A 59 8.84 -3.77 8.60
N PRO A 60 10.09 -4.27 8.55
CA PRO A 60 10.93 -4.35 9.74
C PRO A 60 11.20 -2.99 10.37
N THR A 61 11.31 -1.95 9.55
CA THR A 61 11.62 -0.59 10.00
C THR A 61 10.91 0.44 9.14
N MET A 62 10.79 1.65 9.66
CA MET A 62 10.29 2.80 8.90
C MET A 62 11.16 3.06 7.67
N GLU A 63 12.48 2.98 7.83
CA GLU A 63 13.44 3.21 6.76
C GLU A 63 13.23 2.23 5.61
N ALA A 64 12.98 0.96 5.92
CA ALA A 64 12.71 -0.06 4.90
C ALA A 64 11.43 0.24 4.13
N ALA A 65 10.37 0.64 4.83
CA ALA A 65 9.10 0.97 4.19
C ALA A 65 9.24 2.17 3.27
N VAL A 66 9.88 3.23 3.74
CA VAL A 66 10.09 4.44 2.94
C VAL A 66 10.98 4.16 1.74
N ALA A 67 12.05 3.39 1.94
CA ALA A 67 12.94 3.02 0.83
C ALA A 67 12.21 2.21 -0.25
N CYS A 68 11.32 1.31 0.17
CA CYS A 68 10.50 0.55 -0.76
C CYS A 68 9.59 1.47 -1.59
N PHE A 69 8.89 2.38 -0.93
CA PHE A 69 7.99 3.31 -1.61
C PHE A 69 8.73 4.20 -2.60
N GLN A 70 9.94 4.62 -2.26
CA GLN A 70 10.75 5.52 -3.08
C GLN A 70 11.63 4.79 -4.09
N SER A 71 11.63 3.47 -4.09
CA SER A 71 12.48 2.68 -4.99
C SER A 71 12.08 2.87 -6.47
N PRO A 72 13.04 2.76 -7.39
CA PRO A 72 12.72 2.81 -8.82
C PRO A 72 11.74 1.73 -9.24
N GLU A 73 11.84 0.53 -8.66
CA GLU A 73 10.96 -0.59 -8.97
C GLU A 73 9.52 -0.28 -8.59
N TYR A 74 9.31 0.26 -7.38
CA TYR A 74 7.97 0.60 -6.94
C TYR A 74 7.41 1.77 -7.75
N THR A 75 8.22 2.78 -8.03
CA THR A 75 7.81 3.93 -8.84
C THR A 75 7.36 3.49 -10.23
N ALA A 76 8.10 2.57 -10.85
CA ALA A 76 7.73 2.02 -12.15
C ALA A 76 6.41 1.26 -12.09
N ALA A 77 6.22 0.42 -11.08
CA ALA A 77 4.97 -0.32 -10.89
C ALA A 77 3.80 0.64 -10.63
N ALA A 78 3.99 1.63 -9.78
CA ALA A 78 2.96 2.61 -9.41
C ALA A 78 2.52 3.47 -10.60
N SER A 79 3.36 3.60 -11.63
CA SER A 79 3.00 4.36 -12.82
C SER A 79 1.72 3.84 -13.47
N HIS A 80 1.50 2.52 -13.41
CA HIS A 80 0.29 1.91 -14.00
C HIS A 80 -0.99 2.39 -13.32
N ARG A 81 -0.96 2.57 -11.99
CA ARG A 81 -2.14 3.09 -11.28
C ARG A 81 -2.24 4.61 -11.33
N ARG A 82 -1.08 5.30 -11.38
CA ARG A 82 -1.03 6.78 -11.40
C ARG A 82 -1.51 7.38 -12.72
N HIS A 83 -1.54 6.59 -13.79
CA HIS A 83 -2.00 7.02 -15.10
C HIS A 83 -3.43 6.53 -15.38
N GLY A 84 -4.34 6.76 -14.43
CA GLY A 84 -5.75 6.45 -14.61
C GLY A 84 -6.20 5.09 -14.08
N GLY A 85 -5.27 4.27 -13.59
CA GLY A 85 -5.63 2.94 -13.08
C GLY A 85 -6.38 2.98 -11.76
N GLY A 86 -6.06 3.94 -10.90
CA GLY A 86 -6.72 4.07 -9.62
C GLY A 86 -6.18 5.22 -8.78
N ILE A 87 -6.92 5.54 -7.74
CA ILE A 87 -6.53 6.53 -6.73
C ILE A 87 -6.10 5.76 -5.50
N VAL A 88 -4.90 6.03 -5.02
CA VAL A 88 -4.35 5.36 -3.84
C VAL A 88 -3.81 6.41 -2.88
N GLU A 89 -4.24 6.29 -1.62
CA GLU A 89 -3.70 7.12 -0.53
C GLU A 89 -2.91 6.20 0.39
N ASN A 90 -1.69 6.59 0.68
CA ASN A 90 -0.75 5.78 1.47
C ASN A 90 -0.24 6.56 2.65
N VAL A 91 -0.10 5.88 3.78
CA VAL A 91 0.60 6.40 4.94
C VAL A 91 1.48 5.30 5.50
N ILE A 92 2.65 5.68 5.99
CA ILE A 92 3.55 4.76 6.69
C ILE A 92 3.66 5.28 8.12
N VAL A 93 3.34 4.42 9.07
CA VAL A 93 3.37 4.77 10.50
C VAL A 93 4.21 3.75 11.25
N GLU A 94 5.10 4.24 12.11
CA GLU A 94 5.91 3.35 12.95
C GLU A 94 5.04 2.69 14.01
N GLY A 95 5.33 1.42 14.27
CA GLY A 95 4.62 0.67 15.29
C GLY A 95 4.98 1.11 16.71
N GLY A 96 4.22 0.61 17.67
CA GLY A 96 4.39 0.96 19.06
C GLY A 96 3.40 2.05 19.47
N GLU A 97 3.52 2.44 20.72
CA GLU A 97 2.63 3.44 21.30
C GLU A 97 3.47 4.59 21.86
N THR A 98 3.10 5.79 21.48
CA THR A 98 3.75 6.99 22.00
C THR A 98 2.70 7.86 22.69
N THR A 99 3.16 8.72 23.59
CA THR A 99 2.28 9.68 24.25
C THR A 99 1.86 10.76 23.27
N ILE A 100 0.60 11.03 23.23
CA ILE A 100 0.03 12.08 22.39
C ILE A 100 -0.42 13.27 23.25
#